data_dc13032b82ef460907e463944818edeb
#
_entry.id   dc13032b82ef460907e463944818edeb
#
_cell.length_a   1.000
_cell.length_b   1.000
_cell.length_c   1.000
_cell.angle_alpha   90.00
_cell.angle_beta   90.00
_cell.angle_gamma   90.00
#
_symmetry.space_group_name_H-M   'P 1'
#
loop_
_entity.id
_entity.type
_entity.pdbx_description
1 polymer ?
#
loop_
_entity_poly.entity_id
_entity_poly.type
_entity_poly.pdbx_seq_one_letter_code
_entity_poly.pdbx_strand_id
1 'polypeptide(L)'
;MKAKTAFMHGPHDLRIQEVEIPALKPDQLLIKTKAAGICGSDVHCFEGHSAEGRYDIAPYTPGHEVGGEVVDVGSGIDGFKKGDKVTADCVMACGHCYNCKEGLMPSACLNMRELGFRPDSPGGFGEYMVIEQQYVHKIPDSWSYDMGAWVETFSIGYFGIWGNGGYIDASDSCLVMGAGPVGLSAAMVSKTSGARTIVADVNPIRREKALKYGADIVLNPADADYYEQVRKATDNRGPSV
;
A
#
# COMPACT_ATOMS: atom_id res chain seq x y z
N MET A 1 3.95 20.54 20.47
CA MET A 1 2.71 19.73 20.70
C MET A 1 3.15 18.28 20.85
N LYS A 2 2.63 17.55 21.85
CA LYS A 2 2.95 16.14 22.06
C LYS A 2 1.89 15.26 21.43
N ALA A 3 2.31 14.07 20.99
CA ALA A 3 1.46 13.07 20.34
C ALA A 3 1.90 11.65 20.69
N LYS A 4 0.96 10.73 20.73
CA LYS A 4 1.25 9.30 20.89
C LYS A 4 1.66 8.70 19.55
N THR A 5 2.76 7.96 19.55
CA THR A 5 3.33 7.32 18.40
C THR A 5 3.83 5.92 18.77
N ALA A 6 3.58 4.93 17.92
CA ALA A 6 4.11 3.60 18.10
C ALA A 6 5.54 3.51 17.53
N PHE A 7 6.44 2.88 18.25
CA PHE A 7 7.82 2.63 17.85
C PHE A 7 8.12 1.13 17.86
N MET A 8 8.61 0.64 16.74
CA MET A 8 9.17 -0.70 16.62
C MET A 8 10.61 -0.68 17.13
N HIS A 9 10.87 -1.40 18.21
CA HIS A 9 12.20 -1.51 18.81
C HIS A 9 12.90 -2.82 18.44
N GLY A 10 12.16 -3.81 17.97
CA GLY A 10 12.64 -5.13 17.60
C GLY A 10 11.50 -6.13 17.48
N PRO A 11 11.80 -7.41 17.26
CA PRO A 11 10.79 -8.46 17.22
C PRO A 11 9.95 -8.50 18.50
N HIS A 12 8.63 -8.49 18.31
CA HIS A 12 7.64 -8.49 19.41
C HIS A 12 7.75 -7.30 20.38
N ASP A 13 8.47 -6.23 19.98
CA ASP A 13 8.67 -5.06 20.82
C ASP A 13 8.16 -3.78 20.11
N LEU A 14 6.86 -3.55 20.18
CA LEU A 14 6.18 -2.34 19.71
C LEU A 14 5.71 -1.55 20.92
N ARG A 15 6.22 -0.30 21.07
CA ARG A 15 5.96 0.55 22.24
C ARG A 15 5.25 1.82 21.83
N ILE A 16 4.19 2.21 22.54
CA ILE A 16 3.55 3.50 22.38
C ILE A 16 4.26 4.51 23.30
N GLN A 17 4.76 5.59 22.70
CA GLN A 17 5.47 6.66 23.40
C GLN A 17 4.83 8.00 23.07
N GLU A 18 4.91 8.94 24.02
CA GLU A 18 4.55 10.34 23.79
C GLU A 18 5.79 11.10 23.32
N VAL A 19 5.71 11.69 22.13
CA VAL A 19 6.81 12.43 21.50
C VAL A 19 6.40 13.85 21.17
N GLU A 20 7.36 14.76 21.14
CA GLU A 20 7.12 16.10 20.61
C GLU A 20 7.11 16.08 19.09
N ILE A 21 6.09 16.70 18.48
CA ILE A 21 6.05 16.90 17.04
C ILE A 21 7.11 17.97 16.69
N PRO A 22 8.05 17.66 15.79
CA PRO A 22 9.10 18.60 15.39
C PRO A 22 8.50 19.80 14.63
N ALA A 23 9.23 20.91 14.62
CA ALA A 23 8.90 22.03 13.76
C ALA A 23 8.99 21.59 12.29
N LEU A 24 8.03 22.02 11.48
CA LEU A 24 7.99 21.68 10.07
C LEU A 24 9.12 22.39 9.31
N LYS A 25 9.78 21.65 8.43
CA LYS A 25 10.61 22.23 7.39
C LYS A 25 9.73 22.90 6.33
N PRO A 26 10.30 23.80 5.49
CA PRO A 26 9.51 24.52 4.49
C PRO A 26 8.69 23.63 3.54
N ASP A 27 9.18 22.43 3.23
CA ASP A 27 8.63 21.47 2.29
C ASP A 27 7.79 20.35 2.94
N GLN A 28 7.50 20.46 4.26
CA GLN A 28 6.82 19.40 5.01
C GLN A 28 5.38 19.75 5.36
N LEU A 29 4.58 18.70 5.46
CA LEU A 29 3.20 18.71 5.95
C LEU A 29 3.13 18.00 7.31
N LEU A 30 2.28 18.51 8.20
CA LEU A 30 1.82 17.80 9.38
C LEU A 30 0.46 17.18 9.05
N ILE A 31 0.42 15.87 9.05
CA ILE A 31 -0.78 15.09 8.78
C ILE A 31 -1.28 14.48 10.09
N LYS A 32 -2.55 14.71 10.43
CA LYS A 32 -3.25 13.95 11.47
C LYS A 32 -3.69 12.63 10.87
N THR A 33 -3.12 11.53 11.31
CA THR A 33 -3.53 10.19 10.91
C THR A 33 -4.96 9.91 11.38
N LYS A 34 -5.82 9.52 10.47
CA LYS A 34 -7.23 9.19 10.74
C LYS A 34 -7.51 7.70 10.54
N ALA A 35 -6.78 7.08 9.62
CA ALA A 35 -6.80 5.65 9.37
C ALA A 35 -5.40 5.19 8.96
N ALA A 36 -5.02 4.01 9.39
CA ALA A 36 -3.79 3.36 8.95
C ALA A 36 -4.06 1.86 8.80
N GLY A 37 -3.69 1.29 7.66
CA GLY A 37 -3.70 -0.14 7.43
C GLY A 37 -2.49 -0.82 8.07
N ILE A 38 -2.63 -2.10 8.35
CA ILE A 38 -1.52 -2.97 8.79
C ILE A 38 -1.17 -3.88 7.63
N CYS A 39 0.00 -3.65 7.04
CA CYS A 39 0.52 -4.49 5.97
C CYS A 39 1.10 -5.80 6.50
N GLY A 40 1.14 -6.82 5.65
CA GLY A 40 1.88 -8.06 5.95
C GLY A 40 3.35 -7.81 6.27
N SER A 41 3.97 -6.80 5.68
CA SER A 41 5.35 -6.40 5.97
C SER A 41 5.55 -5.84 7.39
N ASP A 42 4.56 -5.09 7.93
CA ASP A 42 4.59 -4.65 9.34
C ASP A 42 4.54 -5.86 10.29
N VAL A 43 3.69 -6.86 9.97
CA VAL A 43 3.58 -8.10 10.73
C VAL A 43 4.88 -8.90 10.65
N HIS A 44 5.48 -9.04 9.46
CA HIS A 44 6.76 -9.73 9.28
C HIS A 44 7.89 -9.05 10.08
N CYS A 45 7.92 -7.71 10.09
CA CYS A 45 8.85 -6.98 10.95
C CYS A 45 8.60 -7.26 12.42
N PHE A 46 7.35 -7.21 12.87
CA PHE A 46 7.00 -7.49 14.26
C PHE A 46 7.36 -8.92 14.71
N GLU A 47 7.19 -9.91 13.83
CA GLU A 47 7.51 -11.31 14.10
C GLU A 47 8.99 -11.67 13.94
N GLY A 48 9.83 -10.73 13.49
CA GLY A 48 11.25 -10.97 13.31
C GLY A 48 11.62 -11.70 12.01
N HIS A 49 10.70 -11.81 11.07
CA HIS A 49 10.91 -12.48 9.77
C HIS A 49 11.51 -11.57 8.71
N SER A 50 11.84 -10.32 9.04
CA SER A 50 12.49 -9.40 8.11
C SER A 50 13.93 -9.86 7.87
N ALA A 51 14.18 -10.40 6.67
CA ALA A 51 15.47 -11.00 6.28
C ALA A 51 16.63 -9.99 6.17
N GLU A 52 16.39 -8.70 6.35
CA GLU A 52 17.34 -7.65 5.98
C GLU A 52 17.76 -6.73 7.13
N GLY A 53 17.80 -7.23 8.38
CA GLY A 53 18.40 -6.47 9.48
C GLY A 53 17.77 -5.09 9.76
N ARG A 54 16.48 -4.92 9.46
CA ARG A 54 15.75 -3.65 9.72
C ARG A 54 15.75 -3.26 11.21
N TYR A 55 16.15 -4.18 12.08
CA TYR A 55 16.33 -3.90 13.51
C TYR A 55 17.61 -3.14 13.82
N ASP A 56 18.59 -3.17 12.93
CA ASP A 56 19.84 -2.38 13.09
C ASP A 56 19.57 -0.87 13.02
N ILE A 57 18.41 -0.48 12.49
CA ILE A 57 17.96 0.91 12.38
C ILE A 57 16.81 1.26 13.34
N ALA A 58 16.39 0.32 14.19
CA ALA A 58 15.37 0.60 15.20
C ALA A 58 15.87 1.62 16.27
N PRO A 59 14.97 2.39 16.92
CA PRO A 59 13.52 2.35 16.74
C PRO A 59 13.04 3.19 15.56
N TYR A 60 11.96 2.78 14.94
CA TYR A 60 11.26 3.53 13.89
C TYR A 60 9.74 3.43 14.07
N THR A 61 8.99 4.37 13.49
CA THR A 61 7.51 4.36 13.51
C THR A 61 6.99 3.63 12.28
N PRO A 62 6.30 2.46 12.42
CA PRO A 62 5.77 1.72 11.29
C PRO A 62 4.48 2.32 10.72
N GLY A 63 3.95 1.67 9.66
CA GLY A 63 2.70 2.00 8.99
C GLY A 63 2.88 2.88 7.76
N HIS A 64 2.56 2.33 6.59
CA HIS A 64 2.70 3.00 5.29
C HIS A 64 1.39 3.07 4.50
N GLU A 65 0.34 2.45 4.96
CA GLU A 65 -1.02 2.53 4.41
C GLU A 65 -1.80 3.62 5.14
N VAL A 66 -1.67 4.89 4.74
CA VAL A 66 -2.13 6.04 5.53
C VAL A 66 -3.24 6.82 4.84
N GLY A 67 -4.32 7.10 5.59
CA GLY A 67 -5.32 8.09 5.27
C GLY A 67 -5.37 9.16 6.37
N GLY A 68 -5.22 10.44 6.00
CA GLY A 68 -5.11 11.50 6.99
C GLY A 68 -5.62 12.86 6.51
N GLU A 69 -5.47 13.83 7.39
CA GLU A 69 -5.89 15.21 7.17
C GLU A 69 -4.70 16.15 7.42
N VAL A 70 -4.43 17.05 6.49
CA VAL A 70 -3.43 18.08 6.67
C VAL A 70 -3.86 19.03 7.78
N VAL A 71 -3.08 19.14 8.86
CA VAL A 71 -3.37 20.03 9.99
C VAL A 71 -2.41 21.19 10.13
N ASP A 72 -1.23 21.10 9.51
CA ASP A 72 -0.30 22.20 9.36
C ASP A 72 0.58 22.05 8.12
N VAL A 73 1.15 23.16 7.64
CA VAL A 73 1.96 23.21 6.42
C VAL A 73 3.22 24.03 6.64
N GLY A 74 4.33 23.58 6.08
CA GLY A 74 5.59 24.31 6.05
C GLY A 74 5.50 25.59 5.20
N SER A 75 6.43 26.52 5.42
CA SER A 75 6.39 27.85 4.81
C SER A 75 6.59 27.87 3.29
N GLY A 76 7.12 26.81 2.69
CA GLY A 76 7.34 26.66 1.25
C GLY A 76 6.31 25.76 0.55
N ILE A 77 5.24 25.37 1.24
CA ILE A 77 4.21 24.51 0.67
C ILE A 77 3.33 25.29 -0.30
N ASP A 78 3.15 24.71 -1.48
CA ASP A 78 2.16 25.13 -2.47
C ASP A 78 1.23 23.96 -2.82
N GLY A 79 -0.06 24.25 -2.99
CA GLY A 79 -1.06 23.26 -3.38
C GLY A 79 -1.71 22.48 -2.23
N PHE A 80 -1.23 22.57 -0.98
CA PHE A 80 -1.89 21.95 0.19
C PHE A 80 -2.35 23.01 1.21
N LYS A 81 -3.43 22.71 1.89
CA LYS A 81 -3.97 23.53 2.99
C LYS A 81 -4.52 22.66 4.12
N LYS A 82 -4.68 23.28 5.30
CA LYS A 82 -5.34 22.64 6.44
C LYS A 82 -6.74 22.16 6.07
N GLY A 83 -7.07 20.94 6.43
CA GLY A 83 -8.34 20.26 6.13
C GLY A 83 -8.30 19.40 4.86
N ASP A 84 -7.25 19.48 4.04
CA ASP A 84 -7.13 18.60 2.88
C ASP A 84 -7.03 17.14 3.33
N LYS A 85 -7.83 16.27 2.73
CA LYS A 85 -7.74 14.81 2.92
C LYS A 85 -6.64 14.25 2.03
N VAL A 86 -5.81 13.39 2.60
CA VAL A 86 -4.59 12.91 1.92
C VAL A 86 -4.28 11.46 2.19
N THR A 87 -3.50 10.89 1.29
CA THR A 87 -2.73 9.64 1.41
C THR A 87 -1.26 9.92 1.13
N ALA A 88 -0.40 8.94 1.34
CA ALA A 88 1.04 9.10 1.14
C ALA A 88 1.65 7.93 0.35
N ASP A 89 2.73 8.20 -0.39
CA ASP A 89 3.54 7.17 -1.04
C ASP A 89 4.32 6.35 -0.02
N CYS A 90 4.28 5.04 -0.16
CA CYS A 90 5.16 4.14 0.60
C CYS A 90 6.61 4.25 0.10
N VAL A 91 6.82 4.24 -1.22
CA VAL A 91 8.13 4.29 -1.86
C VAL A 91 8.52 5.74 -2.14
N MET A 92 9.45 6.26 -1.37
CA MET A 92 9.88 7.66 -1.39
C MET A 92 11.16 7.82 -2.23
N ALA A 93 10.99 8.01 -3.54
CA ALA A 93 12.11 8.25 -4.45
C ALA A 93 12.68 9.66 -4.30
N CYS A 94 14.00 9.80 -4.36
CA CYS A 94 14.68 11.10 -4.12
C CYS A 94 14.49 12.15 -5.24
N GLY A 95 14.05 11.75 -6.42
CA GLY A 95 13.81 12.65 -7.57
C GLY A 95 15.05 13.18 -8.29
N HIS A 96 16.27 12.98 -7.76
CA HIS A 96 17.48 13.64 -8.30
C HIS A 96 18.66 12.69 -8.60
N CYS A 97 18.62 11.43 -8.21
CA CYS A 97 19.64 10.47 -8.58
C CYS A 97 19.55 10.09 -10.07
N TYR A 98 20.57 9.38 -10.56
CA TYR A 98 20.60 8.94 -11.97
C TYR A 98 19.33 8.22 -12.38
N ASN A 99 18.92 7.20 -11.62
CA ASN A 99 17.74 6.40 -11.95
C ASN A 99 16.43 7.21 -11.97
N CYS A 100 16.27 8.16 -11.05
CA CYS A 100 15.13 9.06 -11.03
C CYS A 100 15.10 9.98 -12.27
N LYS A 101 16.27 10.50 -12.69
CA LYS A 101 16.40 11.36 -13.87
C LYS A 101 16.14 10.61 -15.17
N GLU A 102 16.49 9.33 -15.24
CA GLU A 102 16.18 8.44 -16.35
C GLU A 102 14.70 7.99 -16.38
N GLY A 103 13.89 8.41 -15.39
CA GLY A 103 12.47 8.03 -15.34
C GLY A 103 12.23 6.58 -14.97
N LEU A 104 13.19 5.92 -14.32
CA LEU A 104 13.01 4.55 -13.83
C LEU A 104 12.00 4.54 -12.67
N MET A 105 11.46 3.35 -12.39
CA MET A 105 10.49 3.16 -11.31
C MET A 105 11.01 3.72 -9.96
N PRO A 106 10.13 4.27 -9.12
CA PRO A 106 10.50 4.78 -7.79
C PRO A 106 11.31 3.79 -6.95
N SER A 107 10.99 2.51 -7.03
CA SER A 107 11.71 1.42 -6.35
C SER A 107 13.15 1.20 -6.84
N ALA A 108 13.51 1.71 -8.02
CA ALA A 108 14.88 1.69 -8.53
C ALA A 108 15.72 2.90 -8.07
N CYS A 109 15.18 3.79 -7.26
CA CYS A 109 15.88 4.96 -6.75
C CYS A 109 17.11 4.55 -5.91
N LEU A 110 18.28 5.13 -6.21
CA LEU A 110 19.54 4.83 -5.50
C LEU A 110 19.54 5.33 -4.04
N ASN A 111 18.66 6.29 -3.72
CA ASN A 111 18.52 6.86 -2.38
C ASN A 111 17.06 6.71 -1.90
N MET A 112 16.45 5.56 -2.21
CA MET A 112 15.08 5.26 -1.84
C MET A 112 14.92 5.22 -0.31
N ARG A 113 13.85 5.84 0.18
CA ARG A 113 13.34 5.63 1.53
C ARG A 113 11.99 4.93 1.44
N GLU A 114 11.63 4.23 2.49
CA GLU A 114 10.34 3.59 2.62
C GLU A 114 9.63 4.16 3.84
N LEU A 115 8.43 4.68 3.63
CA LEU A 115 7.59 5.21 4.69
C LEU A 115 7.29 4.11 5.73
N GLY A 116 7.54 4.39 6.99
CA GLY A 116 7.22 3.45 8.07
C GLY A 116 8.23 2.30 8.25
N PHE A 117 9.42 2.39 7.66
CA PHE A 117 10.45 1.36 7.81
C PHE A 117 11.81 1.90 8.26
N ARG A 118 11.92 3.20 8.44
CA ARG A 118 13.19 3.85 8.83
C ARG A 118 12.95 5.03 9.76
N PRO A 119 13.91 5.36 10.64
CA PRO A 119 13.80 6.54 11.52
C PRO A 119 13.67 7.86 10.76
N ASP A 120 14.26 7.97 9.56
CA ASP A 120 14.23 9.15 8.69
C ASP A 120 12.99 9.23 7.77
N SER A 121 12.12 8.24 7.85
CA SER A 121 10.83 8.20 7.15
C SER A 121 9.74 7.58 8.04
N PRO A 122 9.38 8.25 9.15
CA PRO A 122 8.42 7.71 10.11
C PRO A 122 7.05 7.53 9.47
N GLY A 123 6.41 6.40 9.78
CA GLY A 123 5.10 6.02 9.23
C GLY A 123 3.91 6.56 10.02
N GLY A 124 2.75 6.05 9.67
CA GLY A 124 1.45 6.52 10.17
C GLY A 124 0.94 5.87 11.45
N PHE A 125 1.67 4.96 12.12
CA PHE A 125 1.22 4.41 13.40
C PHE A 125 1.45 5.39 14.55
N GLY A 126 0.83 6.57 14.43
CA GLY A 126 0.84 7.64 15.38
C GLY A 126 -0.34 8.58 15.18
N GLU A 127 -0.60 9.47 16.15
CA GLU A 127 -1.66 10.46 16.00
C GLU A 127 -1.36 11.47 14.87
N TYR A 128 -0.06 11.70 14.62
CA TYR A 128 0.42 12.62 13.59
C TYR A 128 1.65 12.07 12.88
N MET A 129 1.82 12.48 11.63
CA MET A 129 2.95 12.16 10.77
C MET A 129 3.48 13.44 10.12
N VAL A 130 4.81 13.60 10.07
CA VAL A 130 5.48 14.67 9.32
C VAL A 130 6.11 14.07 8.07
N ILE A 131 5.79 14.62 6.91
CA ILE A 131 6.24 14.09 5.62
C ILE A 131 6.41 15.23 4.60
N GLU A 132 7.34 15.07 3.65
CA GLU A 132 7.55 16.01 2.56
C GLU A 132 6.37 16.00 1.57
N GLN A 133 5.93 17.17 1.10
CA GLN A 133 4.75 17.33 0.24
C GLN A 133 4.79 16.49 -1.03
N GLN A 134 5.97 16.24 -1.58
CA GLN A 134 6.14 15.50 -2.83
C GLN A 134 5.70 14.03 -2.76
N TYR A 135 5.54 13.49 -1.56
CA TYR A 135 5.07 12.12 -1.32
C TYR A 135 3.62 12.06 -0.85
N VAL A 136 2.91 13.18 -0.91
CA VAL A 136 1.53 13.28 -0.41
C VAL A 136 0.58 13.56 -1.56
N HIS A 137 -0.54 12.84 -1.58
CA HIS A 137 -1.57 12.97 -2.60
C HIS A 137 -2.90 13.32 -1.96
N LYS A 138 -3.61 14.30 -2.56
CA LYS A 138 -4.99 14.60 -2.16
C LYS A 138 -5.91 13.47 -2.61
N ILE A 139 -6.83 13.12 -1.74
CA ILE A 139 -7.94 12.23 -2.08
C ILE A 139 -9.24 13.03 -2.18
N PRO A 140 -10.25 12.56 -2.93
CA PRO A 140 -11.53 13.24 -3.05
C PRO A 140 -12.18 13.47 -1.68
N ASP A 141 -12.80 14.64 -1.48
CA ASP A 141 -13.48 15.00 -0.23
C ASP A 141 -14.59 14.00 0.16
N SER A 142 -15.22 13.38 -0.85
CA SER A 142 -16.25 12.36 -0.67
C SER A 142 -15.71 11.01 -0.16
N TRP A 143 -14.40 10.79 -0.19
CA TRP A 143 -13.81 9.55 0.29
C TRP A 143 -13.64 9.56 1.81
N SER A 144 -13.79 8.38 2.43
CA SER A 144 -13.41 8.19 3.82
C SER A 144 -11.89 8.14 3.97
N TYR A 145 -11.39 8.33 5.18
CA TYR A 145 -9.96 8.16 5.47
C TYR A 145 -9.52 6.70 5.33
N ASP A 146 -10.43 5.74 5.56
CA ASP A 146 -10.15 4.31 5.33
C ASP A 146 -9.90 4.04 3.84
N MET A 147 -10.65 4.68 2.94
CA MET A 147 -10.38 4.62 1.50
C MET A 147 -9.03 5.24 1.18
N GLY A 148 -8.68 6.35 1.84
CA GLY A 148 -7.36 6.97 1.71
C GLY A 148 -6.23 6.04 2.13
N ALA A 149 -6.36 5.36 3.26
CA ALA A 149 -5.40 4.36 3.72
C ALA A 149 -5.27 3.19 2.75
N TRP A 150 -6.39 2.77 2.14
CA TRP A 150 -6.39 1.65 1.19
C TRP A 150 -5.79 1.98 -0.18
N VAL A 151 -5.59 3.25 -0.52
CA VAL A 151 -4.98 3.66 -1.82
C VAL A 151 -3.63 3.00 -2.02
N GLU A 152 -2.79 2.92 -0.99
CA GLU A 152 -1.48 2.29 -1.08
C GLU A 152 -1.63 0.81 -1.48
N THR A 153 -2.36 0.02 -0.73
CA THR A 153 -2.61 -1.40 -1.01
C THR A 153 -3.27 -1.60 -2.39
N PHE A 154 -4.20 -0.71 -2.77
CA PHE A 154 -4.84 -0.76 -4.09
C PHE A 154 -3.82 -0.53 -5.21
N SER A 155 -2.88 0.40 -5.01
CA SER A 155 -1.83 0.71 -5.98
C SER A 155 -0.94 -0.49 -6.29
N ILE A 156 -0.67 -1.36 -5.30
CA ILE A 156 0.10 -2.60 -5.49
C ILE A 156 -0.65 -3.56 -6.43
N GLY A 157 -1.95 -3.77 -6.19
CA GLY A 157 -2.78 -4.58 -7.09
C GLY A 157 -2.90 -4.00 -8.50
N TYR A 158 -3.06 -2.67 -8.61
CA TYR A 158 -3.07 -1.94 -9.87
C TYR A 158 -1.75 -2.12 -10.64
N PHE A 159 -0.62 -1.92 -9.95
CA PHE A 159 0.71 -2.07 -10.53
C PHE A 159 0.98 -3.52 -11.00
N GLY A 160 0.49 -4.51 -10.26
CA GLY A 160 0.59 -5.92 -10.65
C GLY A 160 -0.06 -6.23 -12.00
N ILE A 161 -1.15 -5.54 -12.32
CA ILE A 161 -1.90 -5.74 -13.57
C ILE A 161 -1.36 -4.84 -14.70
N TRP A 162 -1.07 -3.56 -14.42
CA TRP A 162 -0.79 -2.56 -15.46
C TRP A 162 0.65 -2.02 -15.44
N GLY A 163 1.32 -2.06 -14.29
CA GLY A 163 2.58 -1.33 -14.07
C GLY A 163 3.81 -1.96 -14.72
N ASN A 164 3.78 -3.27 -14.98
CA ASN A 164 4.92 -4.00 -15.57
C ASN A 164 4.89 -4.05 -17.10
N GLY A 165 4.23 -3.09 -17.76
CA GLY A 165 4.04 -3.12 -19.22
C GLY A 165 3.00 -4.16 -19.65
N GLY A 166 2.27 -4.74 -18.70
CA GLY A 166 1.13 -5.59 -18.93
C GLY A 166 -0.03 -4.79 -19.53
N TYR A 167 -0.68 -5.37 -20.50
CA TYR A 167 -1.95 -4.88 -21.01
C TYR A 167 -2.97 -5.99 -20.77
N ILE A 168 -4.13 -5.63 -20.26
CA ILE A 168 -5.23 -6.55 -19.99
C ILE A 168 -6.52 -5.94 -20.52
N ASP A 169 -7.32 -6.72 -21.24
CA ASP A 169 -8.60 -6.28 -21.77
C ASP A 169 -9.67 -7.39 -21.71
N ALA A 170 -10.79 -7.15 -22.37
CA ALA A 170 -11.93 -8.06 -22.38
C ALA A 170 -11.67 -9.40 -23.07
N SER A 171 -10.59 -9.55 -23.82
CA SER A 171 -10.20 -10.83 -24.45
C SER A 171 -9.39 -11.73 -23.51
N ASP A 172 -8.96 -11.19 -22.38
CA ASP A 172 -8.12 -11.87 -21.41
C ASP A 172 -8.90 -12.67 -20.35
N SER A 173 -8.19 -13.63 -19.78
CA SER A 173 -8.57 -14.33 -18.55
C SER A 173 -7.48 -14.14 -17.51
N CYS A 174 -7.80 -13.45 -16.43
CA CYS A 174 -6.87 -13.15 -15.33
C CYS A 174 -7.11 -14.11 -14.17
N LEU A 175 -6.05 -14.77 -13.70
CA LEU A 175 -6.07 -15.60 -12.51
C LEU A 175 -5.31 -14.91 -11.36
N VAL A 176 -6.04 -14.46 -10.36
CA VAL A 176 -5.48 -13.87 -9.14
C VAL A 176 -5.31 -14.96 -8.07
N MET A 177 -4.09 -15.18 -7.66
CA MET A 177 -3.75 -16.14 -6.60
C MET A 177 -3.71 -15.45 -5.24
N GLY A 178 -4.72 -15.76 -4.40
CA GLY A 178 -4.93 -15.14 -3.10
C GLY A 178 -5.96 -13.99 -3.14
N ALA A 179 -6.97 -14.05 -2.26
CA ALA A 179 -8.00 -13.04 -2.10
C ALA A 179 -7.78 -12.17 -0.83
N GLY A 180 -6.53 -11.89 -0.51
CA GLY A 180 -6.15 -10.86 0.46
C GLY A 180 -6.35 -9.45 -0.12
N PRO A 181 -6.05 -8.38 0.64
CA PRO A 181 -6.26 -6.99 0.18
C PRO A 181 -5.65 -6.68 -1.19
N VAL A 182 -4.40 -7.07 -1.42
CA VAL A 182 -3.71 -6.88 -2.71
C VAL A 182 -4.37 -7.67 -3.83
N GLY A 183 -4.71 -8.95 -3.60
CA GLY A 183 -5.37 -9.78 -4.61
C GLY A 183 -6.77 -9.27 -4.95
N LEU A 184 -7.54 -8.79 -3.96
CA LEU A 184 -8.83 -8.13 -4.21
C LEU A 184 -8.66 -6.86 -5.05
N SER A 185 -7.63 -6.07 -4.78
CA SER A 185 -7.30 -4.87 -5.58
C SER A 185 -6.98 -5.25 -7.03
N ALA A 186 -6.14 -6.27 -7.26
CA ALA A 186 -5.84 -6.79 -8.58
C ALA A 186 -7.10 -7.32 -9.30
N ALA A 187 -7.98 -8.04 -8.58
CA ALA A 187 -9.23 -8.53 -9.14
C ALA A 187 -10.17 -7.38 -9.57
N MET A 188 -10.26 -6.32 -8.78
CA MET A 188 -11.04 -5.12 -9.15
C MET A 188 -10.48 -4.44 -10.39
N VAL A 189 -9.16 -4.31 -10.50
CA VAL A 189 -8.49 -3.74 -11.70
C VAL A 189 -8.74 -4.63 -12.91
N SER A 190 -8.54 -5.94 -12.80
CA SER A 190 -8.83 -6.91 -13.86
C SER A 190 -10.29 -6.79 -14.33
N LYS A 191 -11.23 -6.74 -13.40
CA LYS A 191 -12.65 -6.60 -13.73
C LYS A 191 -12.99 -5.30 -14.45
N THR A 192 -12.41 -4.18 -14.02
CA THR A 192 -12.63 -2.87 -14.67
C THR A 192 -12.03 -2.81 -16.08
N SER A 193 -11.04 -3.64 -16.37
CA SER A 193 -10.48 -3.82 -17.71
C SER A 193 -11.35 -4.66 -18.63
N GLY A 194 -12.40 -5.28 -18.10
CA GLY A 194 -13.33 -6.15 -18.84
C GLY A 194 -12.89 -7.61 -18.92
N ALA A 195 -11.72 -7.97 -18.39
CA ALA A 195 -11.22 -9.34 -18.42
C ALA A 195 -12.09 -10.30 -17.57
N ARG A 196 -12.09 -11.57 -17.97
CA ARG A 196 -12.65 -12.64 -17.13
C ARG A 196 -11.78 -12.83 -15.91
N THR A 197 -12.28 -12.44 -14.74
CA THR A 197 -11.54 -12.41 -13.47
C THR A 197 -11.80 -13.65 -12.65
N ILE A 198 -10.76 -14.46 -12.47
CA ILE A 198 -10.79 -15.70 -11.66
C ILE A 198 -9.95 -15.45 -10.41
N VAL A 199 -10.48 -15.74 -9.23
CA VAL A 199 -9.75 -15.58 -7.96
C VAL A 199 -9.66 -16.91 -7.24
N ALA A 200 -8.46 -17.31 -6.84
CA ALA A 200 -8.23 -18.53 -6.09
C ALA A 200 -7.76 -18.22 -4.66
N ASP A 201 -8.44 -18.78 -3.65
CA ASP A 201 -8.04 -18.69 -2.24
C ASP A 201 -8.52 -19.92 -1.47
N VAL A 202 -7.73 -20.41 -0.51
CA VAL A 202 -8.12 -21.54 0.35
C VAL A 202 -9.22 -21.16 1.35
N ASN A 203 -9.31 -19.88 1.71
CA ASN A 203 -10.26 -19.40 2.71
C ASN A 203 -11.65 -19.11 2.05
N PRO A 204 -12.73 -19.79 2.47
CA PRO A 204 -14.04 -19.61 1.87
C PRO A 204 -14.62 -18.21 2.05
N ILE A 205 -14.35 -17.54 3.19
CA ILE A 205 -14.81 -16.16 3.44
C ILE A 205 -14.13 -15.19 2.48
N ARG A 206 -12.85 -15.39 2.17
CA ARG A 206 -12.13 -14.58 1.20
C ARG A 206 -12.65 -14.79 -0.23
N ARG A 207 -12.98 -16.03 -0.60
CA ARG A 207 -13.62 -16.32 -1.90
C ARG A 207 -14.98 -15.63 -2.04
N GLU A 208 -15.82 -15.65 -0.99
CA GLU A 208 -17.09 -14.91 -0.98
C GLU A 208 -16.88 -13.41 -1.18
N LYS A 209 -15.91 -12.82 -0.47
CA LYS A 209 -15.55 -11.42 -0.67
C LYS A 209 -15.07 -11.14 -2.10
N ALA A 210 -14.30 -12.03 -2.70
CA ALA A 210 -13.80 -11.86 -4.06
C ALA A 210 -14.95 -11.74 -5.07
N LEU A 211 -15.99 -12.56 -4.95
CA LEU A 211 -17.22 -12.43 -5.77
C LEU A 211 -17.87 -11.05 -5.62
N LYS A 212 -17.95 -10.55 -4.39
CA LYS A 212 -18.52 -9.22 -4.11
C LYS A 212 -17.71 -8.09 -4.75
N TYR A 213 -16.38 -8.25 -4.87
CA TYR A 213 -15.45 -7.24 -5.35
C TYR A 213 -14.99 -7.45 -6.80
N GLY A 214 -15.69 -8.26 -7.59
CA GLY A 214 -15.54 -8.29 -9.03
C GLY A 214 -14.99 -9.57 -9.64
N ALA A 215 -14.71 -10.61 -8.84
CA ALA A 215 -14.40 -11.92 -9.41
C ALA A 215 -15.63 -12.50 -10.13
N ASP A 216 -15.43 -13.00 -11.34
CA ASP A 216 -16.46 -13.75 -12.07
C ASP A 216 -16.53 -15.20 -11.58
N ILE A 217 -15.39 -15.76 -11.20
CA ILE A 217 -15.23 -17.14 -10.75
C ILE A 217 -14.30 -17.15 -9.54
N VAL A 218 -14.65 -17.96 -8.55
CA VAL A 218 -13.76 -18.23 -7.40
C VAL A 218 -13.48 -19.71 -7.29
N LEU A 219 -12.23 -20.06 -7.01
CA LEU A 219 -11.75 -21.43 -6.93
C LEU A 219 -11.04 -21.68 -5.61
N ASN A 220 -11.05 -22.93 -5.17
CA ASN A 220 -10.24 -23.37 -4.04
C ASN A 220 -9.01 -24.12 -4.58
N PRO A 221 -7.78 -23.59 -4.42
CA PRO A 221 -6.58 -24.25 -4.92
C PRO A 221 -6.24 -25.56 -4.20
N ALA A 222 -6.93 -25.91 -3.11
CA ALA A 222 -6.79 -27.19 -2.43
C ALA A 222 -7.68 -28.30 -3.02
N ASP A 223 -8.57 -28.00 -3.96
CA ASP A 223 -9.42 -29.01 -4.60
C ASP A 223 -8.58 -29.90 -5.54
N ALA A 224 -8.85 -31.19 -5.53
CA ALA A 224 -8.09 -32.16 -6.33
C ALA A 224 -8.15 -31.91 -7.84
N ASP A 225 -9.23 -31.30 -8.32
CA ASP A 225 -9.49 -30.94 -9.73
C ASP A 225 -9.24 -29.47 -10.02
N TYR A 226 -8.54 -28.73 -9.16
CA TYR A 226 -8.30 -27.29 -9.27
C TYR A 226 -7.79 -26.87 -10.66
N TYR A 227 -6.80 -27.57 -11.20
CA TYR A 227 -6.26 -27.25 -12.54
C TYR A 227 -7.27 -27.47 -13.65
N GLU A 228 -8.14 -28.47 -13.54
CA GLU A 228 -9.24 -28.68 -14.49
C GLU A 228 -10.26 -27.55 -14.41
N GLN A 229 -10.59 -27.10 -13.20
CA GLN A 229 -11.48 -25.95 -12.98
C GLN A 229 -10.89 -24.68 -13.61
N VAL A 230 -9.59 -24.39 -13.44
CA VAL A 230 -8.90 -23.25 -14.09
C VAL A 230 -8.96 -23.38 -15.60
N ARG A 231 -8.65 -24.56 -16.17
CA ARG A 231 -8.73 -24.77 -17.62
C ARG A 231 -10.14 -24.56 -18.16
N LYS A 232 -11.15 -25.07 -17.48
CA LYS A 232 -12.56 -24.89 -17.86
C LYS A 232 -12.96 -23.42 -17.79
N ALA A 233 -12.51 -22.70 -16.75
CA ALA A 233 -12.78 -21.27 -16.57
C ALA A 233 -12.13 -20.38 -17.65
N THR A 234 -11.14 -20.90 -18.38
CA THR A 234 -10.35 -20.21 -19.40
C THR A 234 -10.47 -20.84 -20.80
N ASP A 235 -11.59 -21.52 -21.07
CA ASP A 235 -11.87 -22.16 -22.37
C ASP A 235 -10.74 -23.12 -22.81
N ASN A 236 -10.14 -23.83 -21.86
CA ASN A 236 -9.01 -24.76 -21.99
C ASN A 236 -7.68 -24.13 -22.46
N ARG A 237 -7.57 -22.78 -22.50
CA ARG A 237 -6.34 -22.08 -22.93
C ARG A 237 -5.39 -21.80 -21.76
N GLY A 238 -5.87 -21.82 -20.53
CA GLY A 238 -5.20 -21.28 -19.37
C GLY A 238 -5.43 -19.75 -19.23
N PRO A 239 -5.11 -19.15 -18.07
CA PRO A 239 -5.15 -17.70 -17.90
C PRO A 239 -4.08 -17.05 -18.79
N SER A 240 -4.39 -15.87 -19.34
CA SER A 240 -3.44 -15.07 -20.12
C SER A 240 -2.64 -14.12 -19.22
N VAL A 241 -3.17 -13.81 -18.03
CA VAL A 241 -2.58 -12.92 -17.01
C VAL A 241 -2.70 -13.56 -15.63
#